data_a3caf0085a996d9a0b411abbccc08d86
#
_entry.id   a3caf0085a996d9a0b411abbccc08d86
#
_cell.length_a   1.000
_cell.length_b   1.000
_cell.length_c   1.000
_cell.angle_alpha   90.00
_cell.angle_beta   90.00
_cell.angle_gamma   90.00
#
_symmetry.space_group_name_H-M   'P 1'
#
loop_
_entity.id
_entity.type
_entity.pdbx_description
1 polymer ?
#
loop_
_entity_poly.entity_id
_entity_poly.type
_entity_poly.pdbx_seq_one_letter_code
_entity_poly.pdbx_strand_id
1 'polypeptide(L)'
;LKPVAIIGGGITGLTAAFRLQQRGIPAALFEAANRIGGVIHTVRDGEYLAECGPNTILETSPLIGEMIADLGLESRRIYSSDEAENRYIVRNKRPVRLPGSPLSFLATPLFSCRAKARLMAEPFIRRAPADEEESLAKFVRRRIGREFLDYAINPFVAGVYAGAPETLSVREAFPKLHALEQRYGSLILGQILGARARKREGGVSKKNAPKFSFDQGLGTLTDALGQRLKEQIHTGQAISEITRQNDSWSLGQAGEYSGVLLALPAFRMAELQLTCESEPVSLAMLGDIHYAPVASVVLGFHRQDVEHPLDGFGALNPEMEKLHSLGTIFSSSLFPGRAPLGQVLLTSYVGGLRAPHLVKKTPDEICEHVLEDLKAVLGVTGKPTFRHVCVYQRAIPQYDVGYGRFKSFMNELEGQDNGLFFAGHCRDGVSLGDSIVSGHEAARRIGHYLKKNG
;
A
#
# COMPACT_ATOMS: atom_id res chain seq x y z
N LEU A 1 2.36 3.44 35.59
CA LEU A 1 3.01 3.84 34.33
C LEU A 1 2.10 4.85 33.61
N LYS A 2 2.64 6.01 33.20
CA LYS A 2 1.92 6.91 32.29
C LYS A 2 1.61 6.16 30.99
N PRO A 3 0.46 6.39 30.33
CA PRO A 3 0.14 5.76 29.07
C PRO A 3 1.08 6.21 27.94
N VAL A 4 1.06 5.49 26.83
CA VAL A 4 1.73 5.87 25.58
C VAL A 4 0.74 6.62 24.70
N ALA A 5 1.12 7.77 24.14
CA ALA A 5 0.32 8.46 23.14
C ALA A 5 0.56 7.88 21.75
N ILE A 6 -0.51 7.61 21.00
CA ILE A 6 -0.47 7.20 19.62
C ILE A 6 -1.20 8.26 18.80
N ILE A 7 -0.50 8.90 17.86
CA ILE A 7 -1.07 9.96 17.02
C ILE A 7 -1.30 9.41 15.62
N GLY A 8 -2.58 9.30 15.26
CA GLY A 8 -3.08 8.74 14.00
C GLY A 8 -3.86 7.44 14.17
N GLY A 9 -5.17 7.50 13.90
CA GLY A 9 -6.13 6.40 13.98
C GLY A 9 -6.23 5.55 12.72
N GLY A 10 -5.21 5.56 11.86
CA GLY A 10 -5.07 4.63 10.74
C GLY A 10 -4.71 3.21 11.22
N ILE A 11 -4.66 2.25 10.28
CA ILE A 11 -4.41 0.84 10.62
C ILE A 11 -3.11 0.62 11.40
N THR A 12 -2.06 1.41 11.14
CA THR A 12 -0.79 1.33 11.86
C THR A 12 -0.96 1.68 13.34
N GLY A 13 -1.58 2.84 13.63
CA GLY A 13 -1.82 3.28 15.00
C GLY A 13 -2.78 2.36 15.76
N LEU A 14 -3.86 1.93 15.10
CA LEU A 14 -4.81 0.97 15.67
C LEU A 14 -4.14 -0.37 16.01
N THR A 15 -3.27 -0.89 15.11
CA THR A 15 -2.52 -2.12 15.38
C THR A 15 -1.55 -1.93 16.55
N ALA A 16 -0.84 -0.80 16.60
CA ALA A 16 0.08 -0.51 17.71
C ALA A 16 -0.67 -0.43 19.04
N ALA A 17 -1.79 0.29 19.12
CA ALA A 17 -2.63 0.39 20.31
C ALA A 17 -3.11 -0.98 20.78
N PHE A 18 -3.62 -1.81 19.88
CA PHE A 18 -4.08 -3.15 20.16
C PHE A 18 -2.95 -4.06 20.70
N ARG A 19 -1.77 -4.00 20.09
CA ARG A 19 -0.61 -4.79 20.56
C ARG A 19 -0.04 -4.31 21.90
N LEU A 20 -0.12 -3.01 22.20
CA LEU A 20 0.23 -2.47 23.52
C LEU A 20 -0.78 -2.94 24.58
N GLN A 21 -2.08 -2.87 24.27
CA GLN A 21 -3.14 -3.36 25.17
C GLN A 21 -2.93 -4.85 25.53
N GLN A 22 -2.63 -5.70 24.54
CA GLN A 22 -2.35 -7.13 24.78
C GLN A 22 -1.13 -7.37 25.69
N ARG A 23 -0.21 -6.41 25.75
CA ARG A 23 0.99 -6.45 26.62
C ARG A 23 0.75 -5.80 27.98
N GLY A 24 -0.48 -5.34 28.27
CA GLY A 24 -0.80 -4.62 29.51
C GLY A 24 -0.20 -3.22 29.60
N ILE A 25 0.22 -2.64 28.46
CA ILE A 25 0.76 -1.27 28.39
C ILE A 25 -0.38 -0.32 28.06
N PRO A 26 -0.72 0.64 28.95
CA PRO A 26 -1.78 1.59 28.69
C PRO A 26 -1.39 2.54 27.55
N ALA A 27 -2.35 2.81 26.67
CA ALA A 27 -2.15 3.70 25.53
C ALA A 27 -3.40 4.58 25.30
N ALA A 28 -3.21 5.78 24.75
CA ALA A 28 -4.26 6.66 24.26
C ALA A 28 -4.00 6.97 22.79
N LEU A 29 -5.01 6.77 21.93
CA LEU A 29 -4.93 6.99 20.50
C LEU A 29 -5.74 8.22 20.10
N PHE A 30 -5.08 9.16 19.40
CA PHE A 30 -5.66 10.42 18.95
C PHE A 30 -5.83 10.41 17.43
N GLU A 31 -7.04 10.69 16.96
CA GLU A 31 -7.39 10.82 15.56
C GLU A 31 -8.09 12.16 15.30
N ALA A 32 -7.58 12.91 14.32
CA ALA A 32 -8.10 14.22 13.98
C ALA A 32 -9.50 14.17 13.33
N ALA A 33 -9.79 13.11 12.59
CA ALA A 33 -11.11 12.90 11.98
C ALA A 33 -12.11 12.34 13.01
N ASN A 34 -13.41 12.44 12.68
CA ASN A 34 -14.49 11.86 13.48
C ASN A 34 -14.63 10.32 13.30
N ARG A 35 -13.75 9.69 12.53
CA ARG A 35 -13.69 8.25 12.32
C ARG A 35 -12.26 7.73 12.34
N ILE A 36 -12.11 6.50 12.76
CA ILE A 36 -10.85 5.73 12.66
C ILE A 36 -10.73 5.01 11.30
N GLY A 37 -9.60 4.36 11.07
CA GLY A 37 -9.33 3.53 9.89
C GLY A 37 -8.53 4.23 8.80
N GLY A 38 -8.41 5.56 8.85
CA GLY A 38 -7.64 6.31 7.84
C GLY A 38 -8.20 6.09 6.43
N VAL A 39 -7.36 5.56 5.52
CA VAL A 39 -7.75 5.25 4.12
C VAL A 39 -8.59 3.97 3.96
N ILE A 40 -8.71 3.14 4.99
CA ILE A 40 -9.65 2.01 4.99
C ILE A 40 -11.05 2.60 5.20
N HIS A 41 -11.85 2.53 4.15
CA HIS A 41 -13.22 3.00 4.17
C HIS A 41 -14.04 2.14 3.21
N THR A 42 -14.91 1.33 3.78
CA THR A 42 -15.87 0.50 3.06
C THR A 42 -17.22 1.21 3.02
N VAL A 43 -17.79 1.37 1.84
CA VAL A 43 -19.12 1.96 1.62
C VAL A 43 -20.07 0.86 1.20
N ARG A 44 -21.23 0.80 1.85
CA ARG A 44 -22.34 -0.06 1.47
C ARG A 44 -23.50 0.78 1.00
N ASP A 45 -24.01 0.45 -0.18
CA ASP A 45 -25.22 1.05 -0.73
C ASP A 45 -26.07 -0.06 -1.38
N GLY A 46 -27.19 -0.38 -0.76
CA GLY A 46 -27.96 -1.58 -1.07
C GLY A 46 -27.11 -2.86 -0.92
N GLU A 47 -27.04 -3.65 -1.99
CA GLU A 47 -26.22 -4.87 -2.05
C GLU A 47 -24.80 -4.63 -2.61
N TYR A 48 -24.46 -3.37 -2.96
CA TYR A 48 -23.08 -3.04 -3.35
C TYR A 48 -22.19 -2.81 -2.12
N LEU A 49 -20.97 -3.30 -2.21
CA LEU A 49 -19.95 -3.09 -1.20
C LEU A 49 -18.65 -2.61 -1.87
N ALA A 50 -18.38 -1.31 -1.71
CA ALA A 50 -17.29 -0.60 -2.36
C ALA A 50 -16.16 -0.27 -1.36
N GLU A 51 -14.90 -0.51 -1.78
CA GLU A 51 -13.71 -0.06 -1.05
C GLU A 51 -13.21 1.26 -1.63
N CYS A 52 -13.12 2.29 -0.79
CA CYS A 52 -12.65 3.62 -1.21
C CYS A 52 -11.13 3.70 -1.34
N GLY A 53 -10.40 2.90 -0.60
CA GLY A 53 -8.94 2.90 -0.55
C GLY A 53 -8.34 1.55 -1.02
N PRO A 54 -7.63 0.83 -0.14
CA PRO A 54 -7.14 -0.50 -0.44
C PRO A 54 -8.30 -1.48 -0.63
N ASN A 55 -8.12 -2.48 -1.52
CA ASN A 55 -9.14 -3.50 -1.79
C ASN A 55 -8.84 -4.85 -1.15
N THR A 56 -7.56 -5.10 -0.84
CA THR A 56 -7.09 -6.40 -0.36
C THR A 56 -6.00 -6.26 0.68
N ILE A 57 -5.87 -7.27 1.54
CA ILE A 57 -4.69 -7.48 2.37
C ILE A 57 -3.89 -8.64 1.79
N LEU A 58 -2.57 -8.46 1.65
CA LEU A 58 -1.62 -9.52 1.34
C LEU A 58 -1.07 -10.07 2.65
N GLU A 59 -1.24 -11.36 2.90
CA GLU A 59 -0.73 -12.03 4.09
C GLU A 59 0.77 -12.33 3.93
N THR A 60 1.59 -11.27 4.02
CA THR A 60 3.04 -11.33 3.79
C THR A 60 3.85 -11.66 5.03
N SER A 61 3.20 -11.66 6.20
CA SER A 61 3.79 -11.92 7.51
C SER A 61 2.79 -12.72 8.38
N PRO A 62 3.25 -13.67 9.20
CA PRO A 62 2.42 -14.36 10.20
C PRO A 62 1.70 -13.39 11.16
N LEU A 63 2.33 -12.25 11.46
CA LEU A 63 1.76 -11.22 12.35
C LEU A 63 0.39 -10.71 11.91
N ILE A 64 0.09 -10.78 10.60
CA ILE A 64 -1.20 -10.39 10.05
C ILE A 64 -2.26 -11.45 10.43
N GLY A 65 -1.97 -12.72 10.20
CA GLY A 65 -2.85 -13.83 10.59
C GLY A 65 -3.09 -13.87 12.09
N GLU A 66 -2.04 -13.71 12.90
CA GLU A 66 -2.14 -13.63 14.36
C GLU A 66 -3.08 -12.48 14.81
N MET A 67 -3.00 -11.32 14.19
CA MET A 67 -3.89 -10.21 14.52
C MET A 67 -5.36 -10.52 14.19
N ILE A 68 -5.62 -11.16 13.05
CA ILE A 68 -6.96 -11.56 12.65
C ILE A 68 -7.55 -12.58 13.64
N ALA A 69 -6.74 -13.56 14.08
CA ALA A 69 -7.12 -14.55 15.08
C ALA A 69 -7.41 -13.90 16.45
N ASP A 70 -6.52 -13.02 16.92
CA ASP A 70 -6.67 -12.30 18.20
C ASP A 70 -7.94 -11.42 18.25
N LEU A 71 -8.39 -10.94 17.08
CA LEU A 71 -9.62 -10.17 16.93
C LEU A 71 -10.87 -11.08 16.75
N GLY A 72 -10.69 -12.40 16.57
CA GLY A 72 -11.77 -13.33 16.31
C GLY A 72 -12.42 -13.17 14.93
N LEU A 73 -11.64 -12.70 13.94
CA LEU A 73 -12.14 -12.40 12.59
C LEU A 73 -11.87 -13.50 11.56
N GLU A 74 -11.38 -14.67 11.96
CA GLU A 74 -11.00 -15.76 11.06
C GLU A 74 -12.19 -16.26 10.22
N SER A 75 -13.36 -16.42 10.83
CA SER A 75 -14.58 -16.85 10.13
C SER A 75 -15.17 -15.81 9.18
N ARG A 76 -14.78 -14.55 9.35
CA ARG A 76 -15.21 -13.43 8.51
C ARG A 76 -14.25 -13.14 7.35
N ARG A 77 -13.08 -13.80 7.37
CA ARG A 77 -12.03 -13.63 6.35
C ARG A 77 -12.43 -14.37 5.07
N ILE A 78 -12.37 -13.68 3.94
CA ILE A 78 -12.63 -14.22 2.61
C ILE A 78 -11.35 -14.12 1.80
N TYR A 79 -10.86 -15.25 1.29
CA TYR A 79 -9.74 -15.28 0.36
C TYR A 79 -10.21 -14.96 -1.05
N SER A 80 -9.29 -14.40 -1.86
CA SER A 80 -9.59 -14.14 -3.28
C SER A 80 -9.98 -15.45 -3.99
N SER A 81 -11.00 -15.37 -4.85
CA SER A 81 -11.47 -16.50 -5.63
C SER A 81 -10.36 -17.06 -6.53
N ASP A 82 -10.28 -18.39 -6.64
CA ASP A 82 -9.37 -19.06 -7.57
C ASP A 82 -9.71 -18.71 -9.04
N GLU A 83 -10.97 -18.39 -9.34
CA GLU A 83 -11.41 -17.92 -10.65
C GLU A 83 -10.82 -16.55 -11.01
N ALA A 84 -10.38 -15.77 -10.01
CA ALA A 84 -9.76 -14.45 -10.18
C ALA A 84 -8.22 -14.49 -10.16
N GLU A 85 -7.60 -15.62 -10.49
CA GLU A 85 -6.13 -15.75 -10.50
C GLU A 85 -5.46 -14.99 -11.67
N ASN A 86 -6.17 -14.83 -12.79
CA ASN A 86 -5.63 -14.16 -13.95
C ASN A 86 -5.30 -12.71 -13.66
N ARG A 87 -4.22 -12.23 -14.23
CA ARG A 87 -3.83 -10.81 -14.20
C ARG A 87 -3.62 -10.36 -15.62
N TYR A 88 -4.12 -9.18 -15.93
CA TYR A 88 -4.07 -8.63 -17.27
C TYR A 88 -3.20 -7.39 -17.31
N ILE A 89 -2.51 -7.21 -18.43
CA ILE A 89 -1.89 -5.95 -18.83
C ILE A 89 -2.50 -5.56 -20.16
N VAL A 90 -2.91 -4.30 -20.27
CA VAL A 90 -3.47 -3.79 -21.52
C VAL A 90 -2.34 -3.61 -22.53
N ARG A 91 -2.54 -4.14 -23.76
CA ARG A 91 -1.67 -3.90 -24.91
C ARG A 91 -2.55 -3.75 -26.16
N ASN A 92 -2.35 -2.65 -26.88
CA ASN A 92 -3.19 -2.27 -28.04
C ASN A 92 -4.69 -2.21 -27.67
N LYS A 93 -5.00 -1.59 -26.53
CA LYS A 93 -6.35 -1.45 -25.95
C LYS A 93 -7.02 -2.81 -25.62
N ARG A 94 -6.30 -3.90 -25.57
CA ARG A 94 -6.82 -5.24 -25.22
C ARG A 94 -6.15 -5.77 -23.97
N PRO A 95 -6.89 -6.34 -23.02
CA PRO A 95 -6.32 -7.01 -21.88
C PRO A 95 -5.63 -8.30 -22.32
N VAL A 96 -4.33 -8.39 -22.08
CA VAL A 96 -3.50 -9.56 -22.37
C VAL A 96 -3.13 -10.22 -21.06
N ARG A 97 -3.43 -11.51 -20.93
CA ARG A 97 -3.13 -12.28 -19.72
C ARG A 97 -1.62 -12.36 -19.47
N LEU A 98 -1.20 -12.08 -18.24
CA LEU A 98 0.17 -12.29 -17.80
C LEU A 98 0.54 -13.78 -17.84
N PRO A 99 1.69 -14.14 -18.39
CA PRO A 99 2.12 -15.53 -18.46
C PRO A 99 2.44 -16.08 -17.07
N GLY A 100 1.86 -17.24 -16.74
CA GLY A 100 2.09 -17.95 -15.47
C GLY A 100 3.22 -18.99 -15.53
N SER A 101 3.70 -19.36 -16.74
CA SER A 101 4.71 -20.39 -16.95
C SER A 101 5.74 -19.95 -18.01
N PRO A 102 6.94 -20.59 -18.08
CA PRO A 102 7.92 -20.31 -19.11
C PRO A 102 7.40 -20.52 -20.54
N LEU A 103 6.58 -21.55 -20.77
CA LEU A 103 5.98 -21.80 -22.09
C LEU A 103 4.99 -20.71 -22.47
N SER A 104 4.09 -20.31 -21.54
CA SER A 104 3.16 -19.20 -21.78
C SER A 104 3.90 -17.86 -21.96
N PHE A 105 5.06 -17.69 -21.33
CA PHE A 105 5.91 -16.53 -21.55
C PHE A 105 6.49 -16.47 -22.97
N LEU A 106 6.90 -17.60 -23.52
CA LEU A 106 7.37 -17.64 -24.91
C LEU A 106 6.25 -17.35 -25.92
N ALA A 107 5.02 -17.82 -25.62
CA ALA A 107 3.86 -17.67 -26.51
C ALA A 107 3.14 -16.30 -26.37
N THR A 108 3.29 -15.59 -25.25
CA THR A 108 2.54 -14.34 -25.01
C THR A 108 2.84 -13.28 -26.05
N PRO A 109 1.80 -12.55 -26.56
CA PRO A 109 1.99 -11.37 -27.40
C PRO A 109 2.37 -10.12 -26.60
N LEU A 110 2.42 -10.21 -25.26
CA LEU A 110 2.73 -9.09 -24.39
C LEU A 110 4.14 -8.52 -24.63
N PHE A 111 5.09 -9.36 -25.05
CA PHE A 111 6.46 -8.97 -25.33
C PHE A 111 6.93 -9.46 -26.69
N SER A 112 7.69 -8.62 -27.40
CA SER A 112 8.32 -8.98 -28.68
C SER A 112 9.39 -10.08 -28.49
N CYS A 113 9.72 -10.78 -29.58
CA CYS A 113 10.81 -11.75 -29.57
C CYS A 113 12.15 -11.11 -29.16
N ARG A 114 12.39 -9.86 -29.58
CA ARG A 114 13.58 -9.10 -29.19
C ARG A 114 13.64 -8.85 -27.67
N ALA A 115 12.52 -8.48 -27.05
CA ALA A 115 12.45 -8.29 -25.60
C ALA A 115 12.69 -9.61 -24.86
N LYS A 116 12.08 -10.73 -25.33
CA LYS A 116 12.29 -12.06 -24.76
C LYS A 116 13.77 -12.47 -24.82
N ALA A 117 14.42 -12.28 -25.98
CA ALA A 117 15.86 -12.54 -26.16
C ALA A 117 16.71 -11.65 -25.23
N ARG A 118 16.34 -10.37 -25.07
CA ARG A 118 17.01 -9.44 -24.15
C ARG A 118 16.91 -9.89 -22.69
N LEU A 119 15.76 -10.42 -22.28
CA LEU A 119 15.58 -11.00 -20.94
C LEU A 119 16.49 -12.22 -20.75
N MET A 120 16.59 -13.11 -21.72
CA MET A 120 17.46 -14.29 -21.65
C MET A 120 18.96 -13.93 -21.55
N ALA A 121 19.35 -12.77 -22.07
CA ALA A 121 20.71 -12.23 -21.95
C ALA A 121 20.97 -11.52 -20.59
N GLU A 122 19.97 -11.39 -19.71
CA GLU A 122 20.08 -10.68 -18.43
C GLU A 122 21.24 -11.19 -17.54
N PRO A 123 21.53 -12.51 -17.43
CA PRO A 123 22.62 -12.99 -16.58
C PRO A 123 24.01 -12.48 -16.98
N PHE A 124 24.19 -12.03 -18.21
CA PHE A 124 25.45 -11.50 -18.72
C PHE A 124 25.61 -9.99 -18.52
N ILE A 125 24.60 -9.33 -17.97
CA ILE A 125 24.65 -7.89 -17.72
C ILE A 125 25.43 -7.60 -16.45
N ARG A 126 26.39 -6.69 -16.55
CA ARG A 126 27.19 -6.25 -15.38
C ARG A 126 26.28 -5.61 -14.31
N ARG A 127 26.52 -5.97 -13.06
CA ARG A 127 25.85 -5.33 -11.91
C ARG A 127 26.28 -3.86 -11.77
N ALA A 128 25.38 -3.02 -11.23
CA ALA A 128 25.74 -1.67 -10.82
C ALA A 128 26.65 -1.70 -9.56
N PRO A 129 27.48 -0.67 -9.33
CA PRO A 129 28.15 -0.46 -8.07
C PRO A 129 27.15 -0.46 -6.90
N ALA A 130 27.55 -0.98 -5.75
CA ALA A 130 26.64 -1.13 -4.60
C ALA A 130 26.27 0.22 -3.96
N ASP A 131 27.10 1.22 -4.12
CA ASP A 131 26.95 2.59 -3.62
C ASP A 131 26.10 3.47 -4.56
N GLU A 132 25.92 3.06 -5.83
CA GLU A 132 25.10 3.81 -6.79
C GLU A 132 23.62 3.56 -6.54
N GLU A 133 22.88 4.60 -6.17
CA GLU A 133 21.42 4.52 -6.08
C GLU A 133 20.79 4.77 -7.44
N GLU A 134 20.07 3.78 -7.96
CA GLU A 134 19.40 3.85 -9.26
C GLU A 134 17.89 4.02 -9.11
N SER A 135 17.26 4.74 -10.06
CA SER A 135 15.82 4.65 -10.23
C SER A 135 15.45 3.27 -10.78
N LEU A 136 14.23 2.84 -10.48
CA LEU A 136 13.71 1.56 -10.98
C LEU A 136 13.72 1.49 -12.52
N ALA A 137 13.43 2.62 -13.20
CA ALA A 137 13.49 2.69 -14.66
C ALA A 137 14.90 2.47 -15.19
N LYS A 138 15.92 3.12 -14.60
CA LYS A 138 17.33 2.93 -14.98
C LYS A 138 17.75 1.48 -14.76
N PHE A 139 17.44 0.93 -13.60
CA PHE A 139 17.72 -0.47 -13.24
C PHE A 139 17.09 -1.45 -14.25
N VAL A 140 15.79 -1.31 -14.54
CA VAL A 140 15.06 -2.21 -15.43
C VAL A 140 15.55 -2.11 -16.89
N ARG A 141 15.76 -0.86 -17.39
CA ARG A 141 16.32 -0.66 -18.74
C ARG A 141 17.67 -1.34 -18.91
N ARG A 142 18.54 -1.21 -17.91
CA ARG A 142 19.86 -1.83 -17.90
C ARG A 142 19.77 -3.35 -17.84
N ARG A 143 18.95 -3.92 -16.96
CA ARG A 143 18.87 -5.37 -16.72
C ARG A 143 18.06 -6.11 -17.76
N ILE A 144 16.83 -5.72 -18.01
CA ILE A 144 15.87 -6.50 -18.83
C ILE A 144 15.31 -5.74 -20.03
N GLY A 145 15.62 -4.44 -20.17
CA GLY A 145 15.31 -3.66 -21.36
C GLY A 145 14.02 -2.84 -21.26
N ARG A 146 13.82 -1.97 -22.29
CA ARG A 146 12.77 -0.95 -22.31
C ARG A 146 11.36 -1.54 -22.38
N GLU A 147 11.12 -2.55 -23.19
CA GLU A 147 9.77 -3.09 -23.37
C GLU A 147 9.21 -3.71 -22.09
N PHE A 148 10.07 -4.33 -21.26
CA PHE A 148 9.68 -4.77 -19.91
C PHE A 148 9.41 -3.61 -18.98
N LEU A 149 10.16 -2.50 -19.10
CA LEU A 149 9.83 -1.30 -18.35
C LEU A 149 8.44 -0.81 -18.72
N ASP A 150 8.17 -0.65 -20.02
CA ASP A 150 6.95 -0.03 -20.53
C ASP A 150 5.69 -0.89 -20.27
N TYR A 151 5.77 -2.23 -20.43
CA TYR A 151 4.61 -3.13 -20.36
C TYR A 151 4.54 -4.06 -19.14
N ALA A 152 5.55 -4.08 -18.27
CA ALA A 152 5.48 -4.84 -17.03
C ALA A 152 5.68 -3.95 -15.79
N ILE A 153 6.77 -3.21 -15.74
CA ILE A 153 7.17 -2.48 -14.54
C ILE A 153 6.39 -1.17 -14.39
N ASN A 154 6.23 -0.39 -15.46
CA ASN A 154 5.46 0.84 -15.44
C ASN A 154 4.01 0.62 -14.95
N PRO A 155 3.21 -0.31 -15.54
CA PRO A 155 1.87 -0.55 -15.04
C PRO A 155 1.84 -1.16 -13.63
N PHE A 156 2.83 -1.97 -13.25
CA PHE A 156 2.95 -2.51 -11.90
C PHE A 156 3.21 -1.40 -10.87
N VAL A 157 4.13 -0.49 -11.15
CA VAL A 157 4.41 0.68 -10.30
C VAL A 157 3.18 1.59 -10.20
N ALA A 158 2.50 1.83 -11.31
CA ALA A 158 1.26 2.60 -11.31
C ALA A 158 0.18 1.95 -10.42
N GLY A 159 0.06 0.62 -10.44
CA GLY A 159 -0.92 -0.11 -9.62
C GLY A 159 -0.59 -0.19 -8.13
N VAL A 160 0.70 -0.11 -7.74
CA VAL A 160 1.12 -0.25 -6.33
C VAL A 160 1.43 1.10 -5.68
N TYR A 161 2.15 1.96 -6.39
CA TYR A 161 2.60 3.26 -5.89
C TYR A 161 1.82 4.44 -6.47
N ALA A 162 0.99 4.22 -7.49
CA ALA A 162 0.48 5.28 -8.37
C ALA A 162 1.62 6.21 -8.85
N GLY A 163 2.84 5.68 -8.90
CA GLY A 163 4.11 6.38 -9.10
C GLY A 163 4.66 6.25 -10.51
N ALA A 164 5.88 6.76 -10.68
CA ALA A 164 6.66 6.67 -11.89
C ALA A 164 7.95 5.89 -11.63
N PRO A 165 8.29 4.86 -12.41
CA PRO A 165 9.53 4.10 -12.22
C PRO A 165 10.80 4.94 -12.45
N GLU A 166 10.67 6.10 -13.08
CA GLU A 166 11.75 7.06 -13.33
C GLU A 166 12.30 7.70 -12.05
N THR A 167 11.46 7.90 -11.05
CA THR A 167 11.84 8.55 -9.78
C THR A 167 12.02 7.57 -8.63
N LEU A 168 11.25 6.45 -8.61
CA LEU A 168 11.31 5.48 -7.53
C LEU A 168 12.68 4.81 -7.41
N SER A 169 13.23 4.78 -6.21
CA SER A 169 14.47 4.07 -5.87
C SER A 169 14.26 2.56 -5.91
N VAL A 170 15.09 1.84 -6.67
CA VAL A 170 15.05 0.37 -6.64
C VAL A 170 15.41 -0.18 -5.26
N ARG A 171 16.32 0.50 -4.54
CA ARG A 171 16.76 0.10 -3.20
C ARG A 171 15.68 0.27 -2.15
N GLU A 172 14.98 1.40 -2.17
CA GLU A 172 14.00 1.75 -1.15
C GLU A 172 12.60 1.17 -1.43
N ALA A 173 12.15 1.20 -2.69
CA ALA A 173 10.83 0.70 -3.09
C ALA A 173 10.82 -0.81 -3.39
N PHE A 174 11.93 -1.36 -3.89
CA PHE A 174 12.03 -2.77 -4.29
C PHE A 174 13.32 -3.44 -3.74
N PRO A 175 13.55 -3.42 -2.42
CA PRO A 175 14.81 -3.87 -1.81
C PRO A 175 15.17 -5.32 -2.15
N LYS A 176 14.15 -6.16 -2.42
CA LYS A 176 14.38 -7.56 -2.84
C LYS A 176 14.99 -7.66 -4.23
N LEU A 177 14.59 -6.79 -5.19
CA LEU A 177 15.19 -6.76 -6.52
C LEU A 177 16.64 -6.27 -6.46
N HIS A 178 16.88 -5.21 -5.69
CA HIS A 178 18.23 -4.72 -5.45
C HIS A 178 19.12 -5.80 -4.81
N ALA A 179 18.65 -6.46 -3.76
CA ALA A 179 19.38 -7.53 -3.09
C ALA A 179 19.69 -8.73 -4.01
N LEU A 180 18.79 -9.09 -4.93
CA LEU A 180 19.04 -10.16 -5.92
C LEU A 180 20.22 -9.80 -6.82
N GLU A 181 20.27 -8.57 -7.33
CA GLU A 181 21.41 -8.12 -8.13
C GLU A 181 22.70 -8.09 -7.32
N GLN A 182 22.68 -7.50 -6.12
CA GLN A 182 23.87 -7.38 -5.29
C GLN A 182 24.43 -8.74 -4.85
N ARG A 183 23.57 -9.70 -4.53
CA ARG A 183 23.98 -11.04 -4.06
C ARG A 183 24.38 -11.99 -5.18
N TYR A 184 23.64 -11.97 -6.29
CA TYR A 184 23.78 -12.99 -7.35
C TYR A 184 24.28 -12.43 -8.68
N GLY A 185 24.43 -11.11 -8.81
CA GLY A 185 24.80 -10.44 -10.07
C GLY A 185 23.72 -10.48 -11.16
N SER A 186 22.59 -11.18 -10.93
CA SER A 186 21.52 -11.41 -11.90
C SER A 186 20.17 -11.60 -11.22
N LEU A 187 19.13 -11.09 -11.83
CA LEU A 187 17.76 -11.30 -11.36
C LEU A 187 17.29 -12.74 -11.63
N ILE A 188 17.61 -13.28 -12.81
CA ILE A 188 17.21 -14.64 -13.21
C ILE A 188 17.94 -15.67 -12.34
N LEU A 189 19.28 -15.59 -12.25
CA LEU A 189 20.06 -16.48 -11.40
C LEU A 189 19.67 -16.35 -9.94
N GLY A 190 19.47 -15.12 -9.46
CA GLY A 190 19.02 -14.85 -8.11
C GLY A 190 17.64 -15.43 -7.80
N GLN A 191 16.71 -15.42 -8.75
CA GLN A 191 15.41 -16.09 -8.61
C GLN A 191 15.56 -17.61 -8.46
N ILE A 192 16.39 -18.24 -9.30
CA ILE A 192 16.60 -19.69 -9.31
C ILE A 192 17.34 -20.13 -8.04
N LEU A 193 18.48 -19.52 -7.74
CA LEU A 193 19.34 -19.86 -6.59
C LEU A 193 18.69 -19.46 -5.27
N GLY A 194 18.09 -18.27 -5.21
CA GLY A 194 17.38 -17.77 -4.05
C GLY A 194 16.10 -18.54 -3.74
N ALA A 195 15.44 -19.18 -4.73
CA ALA A 195 14.30 -20.06 -4.48
C ALA A 195 14.71 -21.32 -3.69
N ARG A 196 15.88 -21.86 -4.00
CA ARG A 196 16.45 -23.01 -3.25
C ARG A 196 16.80 -22.64 -1.82
N ALA A 197 17.38 -21.46 -1.59
CA ALA A 197 17.73 -20.96 -0.26
C ALA A 197 16.44 -20.70 0.58
N ARG A 198 15.46 -20.01 0.02
CA ARG A 198 14.16 -19.72 0.69
C ARG A 198 13.39 -20.99 1.08
N LYS A 199 13.42 -22.03 0.23
CA LYS A 199 12.79 -23.31 0.54
C LYS A 199 13.43 -23.99 1.78
N ARG A 200 14.71 -23.72 2.04
CA ARG A 200 15.41 -24.18 3.25
C ARG A 200 15.08 -23.35 4.48
N GLU A 201 14.77 -22.05 4.32
CA GLU A 201 14.52 -21.09 5.40
C GLU A 201 13.02 -20.93 5.74
N GLY A 202 12.10 -21.65 5.07
CA GLY A 202 10.65 -21.62 5.34
C GLY A 202 9.96 -20.32 5.00
N GLY A 203 10.59 -19.41 4.23
CA GLY A 203 10.05 -18.09 3.91
C GLY A 203 8.96 -18.12 2.84
N VAL A 204 7.83 -17.41 3.08
CA VAL A 204 6.75 -17.21 2.10
C VAL A 204 7.11 -16.08 1.13
N SER A 205 7.01 -16.33 -0.18
CA SER A 205 7.21 -15.30 -1.20
C SER A 205 5.98 -14.38 -1.27
N LYS A 206 6.17 -13.04 -1.33
CA LYS A 206 5.06 -12.08 -1.57
C LYS A 206 4.24 -12.42 -2.84
N LYS A 207 4.80 -13.10 -3.82
CA LYS A 207 4.10 -13.54 -5.04
C LYS A 207 2.99 -14.57 -4.73
N ASN A 208 3.23 -15.43 -3.76
CA ASN A 208 2.32 -16.52 -3.37
C ASN A 208 1.59 -16.23 -2.04
N ALA A 209 1.75 -15.01 -1.50
CA ALA A 209 1.03 -14.63 -0.28
C ALA A 209 -0.48 -14.62 -0.56
N PRO A 210 -1.28 -15.28 0.29
CA PRO A 210 -2.73 -15.24 0.18
C PRO A 210 -3.24 -13.80 0.17
N LYS A 211 -4.26 -13.55 -0.65
CA LYS A 211 -4.95 -12.27 -0.73
C LYS A 211 -6.31 -12.47 -0.09
N PHE A 212 -6.67 -11.60 0.84
CA PHE A 212 -7.94 -11.69 1.51
C PHE A 212 -8.59 -10.33 1.75
N SER A 213 -9.86 -10.36 2.04
CA SER A 213 -10.68 -9.27 2.55
C SER A 213 -11.63 -9.87 3.62
N PHE A 214 -12.69 -9.16 3.96
CA PHE A 214 -13.72 -9.65 4.86
C PHE A 214 -15.09 -9.64 4.18
N ASP A 215 -16.04 -10.41 4.75
CA ASP A 215 -17.42 -10.54 4.29
C ASP A 215 -18.14 -9.18 4.15
N GLN A 216 -17.84 -8.23 5.06
CA GLN A 216 -18.38 -6.88 5.06
C GLN A 216 -17.35 -5.81 4.63
N GLY A 217 -16.28 -6.21 3.91
CA GLY A 217 -15.22 -5.33 3.47
C GLY A 217 -14.12 -5.13 4.49
N LEU A 218 -13.09 -4.37 4.08
CA LEU A 218 -11.92 -4.10 4.92
C LEU A 218 -12.23 -3.29 6.17
N GLY A 219 -13.33 -2.52 6.16
CA GLY A 219 -13.85 -1.81 7.33
C GLY A 219 -14.08 -2.72 8.53
N THR A 220 -14.40 -4.00 8.31
CA THR A 220 -14.54 -5.01 9.37
C THR A 220 -13.35 -5.06 10.31
N LEU A 221 -12.12 -4.91 9.78
CA LEU A 221 -10.90 -4.93 10.58
C LEU A 221 -10.78 -3.69 11.47
N THR A 222 -11.04 -2.51 10.91
CA THR A 222 -10.96 -1.25 11.67
C THR A 222 -12.07 -1.13 12.70
N ASP A 223 -13.25 -1.65 12.40
CA ASP A 223 -14.39 -1.69 13.32
C ASP A 223 -14.11 -2.61 14.52
N ALA A 224 -13.55 -3.80 14.27
CA ALA A 224 -13.17 -4.72 15.35
C ALA A 224 -12.08 -4.14 16.25
N LEU A 225 -11.06 -3.49 15.66
CA LEU A 225 -10.04 -2.76 16.42
C LEU A 225 -10.66 -1.62 17.24
N GLY A 226 -11.57 -0.84 16.63
CA GLY A 226 -12.28 0.23 17.29
C GLY A 226 -13.10 -0.25 18.49
N GLN A 227 -13.79 -1.38 18.37
CA GLN A 227 -14.53 -1.99 19.49
C GLN A 227 -13.62 -2.44 20.63
N ARG A 228 -12.48 -3.05 20.32
CA ARG A 228 -11.50 -3.50 21.33
C ARG A 228 -10.82 -2.34 22.06
N LEU A 229 -10.63 -1.22 21.36
CA LEU A 229 -9.88 -0.06 21.85
C LEU A 229 -10.77 1.13 22.26
N LYS A 230 -12.09 0.92 22.35
CA LYS A 230 -13.09 2.00 22.49
C LYS A 230 -12.71 3.06 23.53
N GLU A 231 -12.23 2.64 24.69
CA GLU A 231 -11.89 3.54 25.79
C GLU A 231 -10.54 4.25 25.63
N GLN A 232 -9.75 3.84 24.66
CA GLN A 232 -8.41 4.40 24.36
C GLN A 232 -8.42 5.35 23.17
N ILE A 233 -9.52 5.41 22.40
CA ILE A 233 -9.61 6.16 21.16
C ILE A 233 -10.30 7.49 21.39
N HIS A 234 -9.62 8.57 20.96
CA HIS A 234 -10.10 9.94 20.98
C HIS A 234 -10.19 10.45 19.54
N THR A 235 -11.40 10.44 18.96
CA THR A 235 -11.67 10.98 17.61
C THR A 235 -12.02 12.46 17.66
N GLY A 236 -11.85 13.18 16.52
CA GLY A 236 -12.06 14.62 16.44
C GLY A 236 -11.02 15.44 17.21
N GLN A 237 -9.92 14.82 17.64
CA GLN A 237 -8.87 15.45 18.43
C GLN A 237 -7.55 15.48 17.64
N ALA A 238 -7.29 16.61 17.00
CA ALA A 238 -6.03 16.87 16.33
C ALA A 238 -4.95 17.27 17.33
N ILE A 239 -3.80 16.61 17.28
CA ILE A 239 -2.61 16.99 18.04
C ILE A 239 -1.70 17.78 17.11
N SER A 240 -1.36 19.02 17.49
CA SER A 240 -0.49 19.93 16.74
C SER A 240 0.84 20.22 17.44
N GLU A 241 0.90 19.97 18.75
CA GLU A 241 2.07 20.26 19.58
C GLU A 241 2.40 19.07 20.49
N ILE A 242 3.67 18.77 20.60
CA ILE A 242 4.20 17.68 21.42
C ILE A 242 5.46 18.20 22.11
N THR A 243 5.50 18.17 23.42
CA THR A 243 6.63 18.66 24.20
C THR A 243 7.16 17.57 25.12
N ARG A 244 8.47 17.36 25.13
CA ARG A 244 9.16 16.48 26.08
C ARG A 244 9.81 17.31 27.18
N GLN A 245 9.53 16.98 28.43
CA GLN A 245 10.19 17.55 29.60
C GLN A 245 10.28 16.51 30.73
N ASN A 246 11.42 16.42 31.40
CA ASN A 246 11.61 15.57 32.59
C ASN A 246 11.13 14.11 32.35
N ASP A 247 11.57 13.46 31.28
CA ASP A 247 11.22 12.07 30.89
C ASP A 247 9.73 11.82 30.61
N SER A 248 8.96 12.87 30.40
CA SER A 248 7.53 12.82 30.09
C SER A 248 7.21 13.60 28.82
N TRP A 249 6.24 13.10 28.05
CA TRP A 249 5.71 13.74 26.86
C TRP A 249 4.38 14.42 27.19
N SER A 250 4.26 15.70 26.91
CA SER A 250 3.02 16.47 27.03
C SER A 250 2.40 16.69 25.65
N LEU A 251 1.11 16.46 25.53
CA LEU A 251 0.30 16.77 24.35
C LEU A 251 -0.69 17.91 24.66
N GLY A 252 -0.23 18.94 25.34
CA GLY A 252 -1.04 20.07 25.78
C GLY A 252 -2.18 19.62 26.71
N GLN A 253 -3.42 19.96 26.35
CA GLN A 253 -4.60 19.59 27.16
C GLN A 253 -4.92 18.08 27.13
N ALA A 254 -4.34 17.32 26.22
CA ALA A 254 -4.58 15.87 26.12
C ALA A 254 -3.85 15.06 27.21
N GLY A 255 -2.91 15.66 27.94
CA GLY A 255 -2.26 15.05 29.10
C GLY A 255 -0.80 14.69 28.88
N GLU A 256 -0.27 13.86 29.81
CA GLU A 256 1.13 13.45 29.86
C GLU A 256 1.29 11.94 29.60
N TYR A 257 2.37 11.59 28.90
CA TYR A 257 2.63 10.25 28.37
C TYR A 257 4.07 9.82 28.60
N SER A 258 4.31 8.50 28.71
CA SER A 258 5.64 7.91 28.84
C SER A 258 6.37 7.76 27.50
N GLY A 259 5.66 7.89 26.39
CA GLY A 259 6.21 7.83 25.03
C GLY A 259 5.16 8.25 24.00
N VAL A 260 5.62 8.58 22.80
CA VAL A 260 4.75 9.03 21.69
C VAL A 260 5.07 8.22 20.44
N LEU A 261 4.04 7.67 19.80
CA LEU A 261 4.11 7.06 18.48
C LEU A 261 3.46 7.97 17.44
N LEU A 262 4.23 8.40 16.45
CA LEU A 262 3.73 9.12 15.28
C LEU A 262 3.37 8.09 14.18
N ALA A 263 2.07 7.80 14.02
CA ALA A 263 1.50 6.91 13.01
C ALA A 263 0.70 7.69 11.96
N LEU A 264 1.25 8.83 11.54
CA LEU A 264 0.67 9.82 10.63
C LEU A 264 1.30 9.73 9.23
N PRO A 265 0.64 10.26 8.19
CA PRO A 265 1.32 10.61 6.95
C PRO A 265 2.46 11.62 7.19
N ALA A 266 3.56 11.48 6.45
CA ALA A 266 4.76 12.29 6.67
C ALA A 266 4.50 13.81 6.59
N PHE A 267 3.65 14.25 5.67
CA PHE A 267 3.27 15.65 5.55
C PHE A 267 2.50 16.19 6.78
N ARG A 268 1.82 15.32 7.54
CA ARG A 268 1.18 15.69 8.81
C ARG A 268 2.19 15.70 9.95
N MET A 269 3.18 14.80 9.92
CA MET A 269 4.29 14.87 10.88
C MET A 269 5.09 16.17 10.71
N ALA A 270 5.31 16.62 9.47
CA ALA A 270 6.02 17.85 9.18
C ALA A 270 5.33 19.13 9.71
N GLU A 271 4.01 19.06 9.92
CA GLU A 271 3.20 20.17 10.46
C GLU A 271 3.21 20.22 12.01
N LEU A 272 3.73 19.16 12.69
CA LEU A 272 3.77 19.09 14.16
C LEU A 272 4.86 20.01 14.73
N GLN A 273 4.50 20.71 15.81
CA GLN A 273 5.46 21.40 16.65
C GLN A 273 6.01 20.42 17.68
N LEU A 274 7.28 20.09 17.56
CA LEU A 274 7.97 19.19 18.47
C LEU A 274 9.03 19.95 19.25
N THR A 275 8.97 19.84 20.57
CA THR A 275 9.95 20.46 21.49
C THR A 275 10.52 19.37 22.41
N CYS A 276 11.83 19.31 22.53
CA CYS A 276 12.52 18.43 23.46
C CYS A 276 13.41 19.25 24.39
N GLU A 277 13.20 19.12 25.71
CA GLU A 277 13.97 19.82 26.74
C GLU A 277 14.10 21.33 26.45
N SER A 278 13.00 21.97 26.04
CA SER A 278 12.88 23.38 25.63
C SER A 278 13.53 23.75 24.29
N GLU A 279 14.12 22.79 23.55
CA GLU A 279 14.67 23.03 22.23
C GLU A 279 13.72 22.54 21.14
N PRO A 280 13.42 23.37 20.12
CA PRO A 280 12.54 22.97 19.04
C PRO A 280 13.22 21.95 18.12
N VAL A 281 12.52 20.87 17.79
CA VAL A 281 12.96 19.83 16.86
C VAL A 281 12.13 19.93 15.58
N SER A 282 12.77 20.26 14.47
CA SER A 282 12.08 20.44 13.20
C SER A 282 11.81 19.09 12.51
N LEU A 283 10.54 18.78 12.24
CA LEU A 283 10.11 17.67 11.41
C LEU A 283 9.86 18.07 9.93
N ALA A 284 10.17 19.32 9.56
CA ALA A 284 9.86 19.90 8.25
C ALA A 284 10.41 19.09 7.06
N MET A 285 11.57 18.40 7.23
CA MET A 285 12.16 17.53 6.22
C MET A 285 11.15 16.45 5.75
N LEU A 286 10.29 15.94 6.63
CA LEU A 286 9.30 14.92 6.27
C LEU A 286 8.24 15.44 5.28
N GLY A 287 8.07 16.76 5.20
CA GLY A 287 7.21 17.42 4.22
C GLY A 287 7.69 17.31 2.78
N ASP A 288 8.98 17.02 2.56
CA ASP A 288 9.59 16.82 1.23
C ASP A 288 9.25 15.45 0.64
N ILE A 289 8.66 14.54 1.41
CA ILE A 289 8.21 13.24 0.90
C ILE A 289 7.04 13.48 -0.06
N HIS A 290 7.22 13.17 -1.32
CA HIS A 290 6.18 13.26 -2.33
C HIS A 290 5.08 12.23 -2.06
N TYR A 291 3.83 12.64 -2.27
CA TYR A 291 2.66 11.76 -2.23
C TYR A 291 1.92 11.82 -3.55
N ALA A 292 1.78 10.68 -4.20
CA ALA A 292 0.98 10.59 -5.42
C ALA A 292 -0.51 10.77 -5.09
N PRO A 293 -1.24 11.67 -5.81
CA PRO A 293 -2.68 11.80 -5.65
C PRO A 293 -3.41 10.67 -6.39
N VAL A 294 -4.51 10.15 -5.82
CA VAL A 294 -5.28 9.05 -6.42
C VAL A 294 -6.76 9.28 -6.23
N ALA A 295 -7.54 9.04 -7.29
CA ALA A 295 -8.98 8.86 -7.20
C ALA A 295 -9.31 7.37 -7.38
N SER A 296 -10.11 6.81 -6.47
CA SER A 296 -10.73 5.50 -6.56
C SER A 296 -12.13 5.66 -7.10
N VAL A 297 -12.42 5.05 -8.23
CA VAL A 297 -13.71 5.12 -8.93
C VAL A 297 -14.31 3.73 -8.95
N VAL A 298 -15.40 3.55 -8.22
CA VAL A 298 -16.11 2.27 -8.10
C VAL A 298 -17.40 2.33 -8.90
N LEU A 299 -17.52 1.45 -9.91
CA LEU A 299 -18.65 1.41 -10.82
C LEU A 299 -19.28 0.02 -10.85
N GLY A 300 -20.61 -0.05 -10.69
CA GLY A 300 -21.41 -1.26 -10.89
C GLY A 300 -22.04 -1.30 -12.27
N PHE A 301 -22.18 -2.48 -12.85
CA PHE A 301 -22.83 -2.70 -14.14
C PHE A 301 -23.64 -3.99 -14.12
N HIS A 302 -24.65 -4.12 -14.99
CA HIS A 302 -25.20 -5.43 -15.32
C HIS A 302 -24.11 -6.30 -15.96
N ARG A 303 -24.03 -7.58 -15.59
CA ARG A 303 -23.01 -8.47 -16.13
C ARG A 303 -23.03 -8.56 -17.64
N GLN A 304 -24.22 -8.55 -18.25
CA GLN A 304 -24.43 -8.59 -19.71
C GLN A 304 -23.90 -7.37 -20.45
N ASP A 305 -23.72 -6.25 -19.76
CA ASP A 305 -23.21 -4.99 -20.34
C ASP A 305 -21.67 -4.94 -20.39
N VAL A 306 -20.98 -6.01 -19.96
CA VAL A 306 -19.53 -6.11 -19.95
C VAL A 306 -19.11 -7.30 -20.79
N GLU A 307 -18.41 -7.07 -21.90
CA GLU A 307 -17.96 -8.12 -22.83
C GLU A 307 -16.88 -9.01 -22.21
N HIS A 308 -15.89 -8.41 -21.52
CA HIS A 308 -14.78 -9.14 -20.90
C HIS A 308 -15.31 -10.13 -19.85
N PRO A 309 -14.79 -11.40 -19.79
CA PRO A 309 -15.25 -12.42 -18.84
C PRO A 309 -15.06 -12.06 -17.36
N LEU A 310 -14.19 -11.11 -17.04
CA LEU A 310 -13.81 -10.67 -15.68
C LEU A 310 -13.24 -11.84 -14.84
N ASP A 311 -12.58 -12.79 -15.47
CA ASP A 311 -11.99 -14.02 -14.89
C ASP A 311 -10.59 -13.78 -14.28
N GLY A 312 -10.42 -12.66 -13.61
CA GLY A 312 -9.11 -12.26 -13.09
C GLY A 312 -9.19 -11.27 -11.94
N PHE A 313 -8.00 -10.95 -11.43
CA PHE A 313 -7.82 -9.91 -10.40
C PHE A 313 -8.17 -8.52 -10.95
N GLY A 314 -7.80 -8.28 -12.21
CA GLY A 314 -7.96 -6.99 -12.86
C GLY A 314 -6.96 -6.78 -13.99
N ALA A 315 -6.99 -5.60 -14.58
CA ALA A 315 -6.12 -5.16 -15.66
C ALA A 315 -5.32 -3.92 -15.26
N LEU A 316 -4.03 -3.91 -15.54
CA LEU A 316 -3.15 -2.77 -15.37
C LEU A 316 -2.94 -2.07 -16.72
N ASN A 317 -2.94 -0.75 -16.69
CA ASN A 317 -2.84 0.10 -17.87
C ASN A 317 -1.42 0.68 -18.00
N PRO A 318 -0.59 0.20 -18.95
CA PRO A 318 0.68 0.84 -19.28
C PRO A 318 0.48 2.27 -19.74
N GLU A 319 1.40 3.16 -19.41
CA GLU A 319 1.38 4.56 -19.84
C GLU A 319 1.38 4.69 -21.38
N MET A 320 2.04 3.74 -22.08
CA MET A 320 2.08 3.69 -23.54
C MET A 320 0.70 3.54 -24.19
N GLU A 321 -0.29 3.02 -23.46
CA GLU A 321 -1.67 2.84 -23.95
C GLU A 321 -2.49 4.13 -23.90
N LYS A 322 -1.98 5.18 -23.23
CA LYS A 322 -2.62 6.50 -23.11
C LYS A 322 -4.06 6.44 -22.60
N LEU A 323 -4.29 5.57 -21.61
CA LEU A 323 -5.55 5.49 -20.87
C LEU A 323 -5.51 6.44 -19.68
N HIS A 324 -6.68 6.89 -19.23
CA HIS A 324 -6.82 7.81 -18.11
C HIS A 324 -6.60 7.11 -16.76
N SER A 325 -7.03 5.83 -16.65
CA SER A 325 -6.90 5.03 -15.45
C SER A 325 -5.53 4.30 -15.38
N LEU A 326 -5.05 4.10 -14.17
CA LEU A 326 -3.83 3.32 -13.88
C LEU A 326 -4.07 1.81 -14.00
N GLY A 327 -5.32 1.40 -13.80
CA GLY A 327 -5.78 0.03 -13.87
C GLY A 327 -7.15 -0.13 -13.24
N THR A 328 -7.74 -1.31 -13.41
CA THR A 328 -9.07 -1.66 -12.91
C THR A 328 -9.02 -3.02 -12.22
N ILE A 329 -9.51 -3.08 -10.97
CA ILE A 329 -9.74 -4.31 -10.21
C ILE A 329 -11.15 -4.83 -10.52
N PHE A 330 -11.29 -6.13 -10.74
CA PHE A 330 -12.57 -6.81 -10.91
C PHE A 330 -13.10 -7.21 -9.54
N SER A 331 -13.62 -6.23 -8.78
CA SER A 331 -13.88 -6.35 -7.34
C SER A 331 -14.86 -7.47 -7.01
N SER A 332 -15.93 -7.64 -7.80
CA SER A 332 -16.93 -8.69 -7.61
C SER A 332 -16.44 -10.09 -8.02
N SER A 333 -15.46 -10.18 -8.94
CA SER A 333 -14.81 -11.45 -9.28
C SER A 333 -13.79 -11.86 -8.23
N LEU A 334 -13.16 -10.87 -7.60
CA LEU A 334 -12.12 -11.10 -6.61
C LEU A 334 -12.70 -11.60 -5.28
N PHE A 335 -13.81 -11.01 -4.85
CA PHE A 335 -14.50 -11.38 -3.61
C PHE A 335 -16.01 -11.47 -3.83
N PRO A 336 -16.67 -12.52 -3.33
CA PRO A 336 -18.12 -12.63 -3.37
C PRO A 336 -18.80 -11.52 -2.54
N GLY A 337 -20.06 -11.22 -2.85
CA GLY A 337 -20.87 -10.25 -2.11
C GLY A 337 -20.48 -8.78 -2.30
N ARG A 338 -19.74 -8.45 -3.38
CA ARG A 338 -19.41 -7.04 -3.72
C ARG A 338 -20.46 -6.36 -4.60
N ALA A 339 -21.29 -7.13 -5.29
CA ALA A 339 -22.35 -6.64 -6.16
C ALA A 339 -23.61 -7.52 -6.04
N PRO A 340 -24.79 -6.98 -6.38
CA PRO A 340 -26.02 -7.75 -6.48
C PRO A 340 -25.92 -8.90 -7.51
N LEU A 341 -26.78 -9.89 -7.37
CA LEU A 341 -26.85 -11.00 -8.34
C LEU A 341 -27.10 -10.48 -9.77
N GLY A 342 -26.32 -11.01 -10.72
CA GLY A 342 -26.38 -10.58 -12.12
C GLY A 342 -25.71 -9.25 -12.42
N GLN A 343 -25.02 -8.66 -11.45
CA GLN A 343 -24.25 -7.44 -11.59
C GLN A 343 -22.78 -7.66 -11.23
N VAL A 344 -21.94 -6.73 -11.65
CA VAL A 344 -20.48 -6.72 -11.41
C VAL A 344 -20.04 -5.39 -10.84
N LEU A 345 -18.97 -5.42 -10.05
CA LEU A 345 -18.37 -4.23 -9.48
C LEU A 345 -16.90 -4.13 -9.92
N LEU A 346 -16.56 -2.97 -10.47
CA LEU A 346 -15.23 -2.63 -10.96
C LEU A 346 -14.67 -1.44 -10.17
N THR A 347 -13.41 -1.52 -9.73
CA THR A 347 -12.71 -0.41 -9.07
C THR A 347 -11.56 0.04 -9.93
N SER A 348 -11.63 1.25 -10.48
CA SER A 348 -10.58 1.87 -11.29
C SER A 348 -9.85 2.95 -10.51
N TYR A 349 -8.55 3.06 -10.71
CA TYR A 349 -7.73 4.10 -10.10
C TYR A 349 -7.28 5.10 -11.14
N VAL A 350 -7.40 6.40 -10.82
CA VAL A 350 -7.06 7.53 -11.70
C VAL A 350 -6.09 8.47 -11.00
N GLY A 351 -5.26 9.15 -11.75
CA GLY A 351 -4.30 10.13 -11.22
C GLY A 351 -2.87 9.59 -11.15
N GLY A 352 -2.34 9.46 -9.94
CA GLY A 352 -0.93 9.12 -9.73
C GLY A 352 0.01 10.21 -10.25
N LEU A 353 1.29 9.90 -10.29
CA LEU A 353 2.29 10.82 -10.88
C LEU A 353 2.14 10.96 -12.40
N ARG A 354 1.47 10.01 -13.04
CA ARG A 354 1.22 10.01 -14.48
C ARG A 354 0.27 11.13 -14.92
N ALA A 355 -0.82 11.35 -14.15
CA ALA A 355 -1.86 12.31 -14.49
C ALA A 355 -2.46 12.99 -13.24
N PRO A 356 -1.65 13.69 -12.43
CA PRO A 356 -2.08 14.26 -11.15
C PRO A 356 -3.19 15.31 -11.30
N HIS A 357 -3.34 15.90 -12.48
CA HIS A 357 -4.39 16.88 -12.77
C HIS A 357 -5.79 16.25 -12.81
N LEU A 358 -5.92 14.95 -13.09
CA LEU A 358 -7.22 14.28 -13.18
C LEU A 358 -7.96 14.22 -11.83
N VAL A 359 -7.22 14.11 -10.72
CA VAL A 359 -7.84 14.09 -9.38
C VAL A 359 -8.37 15.46 -8.91
N LYS A 360 -8.09 16.52 -9.67
CA LYS A 360 -8.61 17.87 -9.43
C LYS A 360 -9.94 18.13 -10.15
N LYS A 361 -10.34 17.22 -11.02
CA LYS A 361 -11.61 17.28 -11.76
C LYS A 361 -12.79 16.92 -10.85
N THR A 362 -13.99 17.22 -11.30
CA THR A 362 -15.22 16.81 -10.60
C THR A 362 -15.39 15.30 -10.62
N PRO A 363 -16.10 14.70 -9.64
CA PRO A 363 -16.37 13.26 -9.63
C PRO A 363 -17.03 12.76 -10.93
N ASP A 364 -17.88 13.58 -11.56
CA ASP A 364 -18.53 13.24 -12.82
C ASP A 364 -17.53 13.16 -13.97
N GLU A 365 -16.66 14.14 -14.15
CA GLU A 365 -15.60 14.13 -15.17
C GLU A 365 -14.63 12.97 -14.98
N ILE A 366 -14.28 12.65 -13.72
CA ILE A 366 -13.40 11.49 -13.42
C ILE A 366 -14.10 10.18 -13.84
N CYS A 367 -15.42 10.06 -13.55
CA CYS A 367 -16.19 8.90 -13.97
C CYS A 367 -16.27 8.76 -15.50
N GLU A 368 -16.46 9.86 -16.23
CA GLU A 368 -16.51 9.86 -17.70
C GLU A 368 -15.21 9.30 -18.29
N HIS A 369 -14.05 9.77 -17.81
CA HIS A 369 -12.76 9.23 -18.22
C HIS A 369 -12.60 7.73 -17.94
N VAL A 370 -13.09 7.27 -16.79
CA VAL A 370 -13.05 5.83 -16.46
C VAL A 370 -14.00 5.03 -17.37
N LEU A 371 -15.18 5.55 -17.67
CA LEU A 371 -16.13 4.90 -18.58
C LEU A 371 -15.57 4.77 -19.99
N GLU A 372 -14.87 5.80 -20.51
CA GLU A 372 -14.18 5.74 -21.78
C GLU A 372 -13.14 4.59 -21.81
N ASP A 373 -12.35 4.47 -20.76
CA ASP A 373 -11.34 3.40 -20.64
C ASP A 373 -11.98 2.01 -20.52
N LEU A 374 -13.02 1.86 -19.68
CA LEU A 374 -13.73 0.59 -19.51
C LEU A 374 -14.41 0.13 -20.80
N LYS A 375 -14.99 1.06 -21.56
CA LYS A 375 -15.53 0.79 -22.88
C LYS A 375 -14.46 0.30 -23.85
N ALA A 376 -13.31 0.98 -23.88
CA ALA A 376 -12.22 0.66 -24.80
C ALA A 376 -11.51 -0.67 -24.46
N VAL A 377 -11.41 -1.01 -23.16
CA VAL A 377 -10.58 -2.16 -22.68
C VAL A 377 -11.45 -3.38 -22.38
N LEU A 378 -12.60 -3.20 -21.72
CA LEU A 378 -13.44 -4.30 -21.25
C LEU A 378 -14.75 -4.46 -22.03
N GLY A 379 -15.00 -3.61 -23.06
CA GLY A 379 -16.22 -3.67 -23.86
C GLY A 379 -17.48 -3.32 -23.05
N VAL A 380 -17.39 -2.37 -22.11
CA VAL A 380 -18.56 -1.93 -21.34
C VAL A 380 -19.48 -1.10 -22.24
N THR A 381 -20.77 -1.46 -22.31
CA THR A 381 -21.78 -0.80 -23.17
C THR A 381 -22.91 -0.13 -22.39
N GLY A 382 -23.18 -0.57 -21.16
CA GLY A 382 -24.26 -0.07 -20.31
C GLY A 382 -23.90 1.17 -19.51
N LYS A 383 -24.92 1.77 -18.89
CA LYS A 383 -24.75 2.81 -17.87
C LYS A 383 -24.42 2.16 -16.51
N PRO A 384 -23.63 2.82 -15.67
CA PRO A 384 -23.37 2.31 -14.32
C PRO A 384 -24.67 2.27 -13.49
N THR A 385 -24.90 1.14 -12.82
CA THR A 385 -25.98 0.92 -11.85
C THR A 385 -25.60 1.36 -10.45
N PHE A 386 -24.31 1.50 -10.18
CA PHE A 386 -23.73 2.04 -8.95
C PHE A 386 -22.53 2.91 -9.31
N ARG A 387 -22.34 3.99 -8.56
CA ARG A 387 -21.21 4.91 -8.73
C ARG A 387 -20.76 5.48 -7.39
N HIS A 388 -19.47 5.32 -7.09
CA HIS A 388 -18.83 5.95 -5.95
C HIS A 388 -17.43 6.43 -6.30
N VAL A 389 -17.07 7.65 -5.90
CA VAL A 389 -15.74 8.25 -6.17
C VAL A 389 -15.14 8.75 -4.87
N CYS A 390 -13.93 8.30 -4.58
CA CYS A 390 -13.14 8.80 -3.45
C CYS A 390 -11.84 9.41 -3.96
N VAL A 391 -11.56 10.64 -3.55
CA VAL A 391 -10.38 11.39 -3.99
C VAL A 391 -9.41 11.61 -2.82
N TYR A 392 -8.16 11.22 -3.02
CA TYR A 392 -7.06 11.42 -2.09
C TYR A 392 -6.00 12.30 -2.74
N GLN A 393 -5.90 13.56 -2.32
CA GLN A 393 -4.93 14.52 -2.89
C GLN A 393 -3.47 14.17 -2.55
N ARG A 394 -3.25 13.44 -1.47
CA ARG A 394 -1.96 12.93 -1.00
C ARG A 394 -2.17 11.50 -0.52
N ALA A 395 -2.12 10.51 -1.43
CA ALA A 395 -2.48 9.13 -1.14
C ALA A 395 -1.27 8.25 -0.77
N ILE A 396 -0.29 8.14 -1.65
CA ILE A 396 0.77 7.13 -1.55
C ILE A 396 2.15 7.80 -1.55
N PRO A 397 2.96 7.62 -0.48
CA PRO A 397 4.32 8.17 -0.44
C PRO A 397 5.20 7.52 -1.50
N GLN A 398 5.99 8.34 -2.17
CA GLN A 398 6.90 7.91 -3.22
C GLN A 398 8.29 7.66 -2.62
N TYR A 399 8.75 6.44 -2.69
CA TYR A 399 10.09 6.06 -2.23
C TYR A 399 11.11 6.36 -3.34
N ASP A 400 11.27 7.67 -3.62
CA ASP A 400 12.12 8.18 -4.69
C ASP A 400 13.62 7.98 -4.39
N VAL A 401 14.47 8.16 -5.38
CA VAL A 401 15.93 8.19 -5.20
C VAL A 401 16.29 9.23 -4.13
N GLY A 402 17.11 8.82 -3.16
CA GLY A 402 17.44 9.62 -1.97
C GLY A 402 16.46 9.49 -0.80
N TYR A 403 15.45 8.61 -0.89
CA TYR A 403 14.47 8.42 0.19
C TYR A 403 15.10 7.95 1.51
N GLY A 404 16.22 7.27 1.47
CA GLY A 404 16.94 6.78 2.64
C GLY A 404 17.21 7.86 3.69
N ARG A 405 17.38 9.13 3.27
CA ARG A 405 17.57 10.27 4.18
C ARG A 405 16.42 10.46 5.17
N PHE A 406 15.17 10.24 4.73
CA PHE A 406 14.00 10.38 5.59
C PHE A 406 13.92 9.26 6.63
N LYS A 407 14.25 8.03 6.21
CA LYS A 407 14.32 6.88 7.13
C LYS A 407 15.44 7.06 8.15
N SER A 408 16.62 7.53 7.72
CA SER A 408 17.74 7.85 8.60
C SER A 408 17.37 8.93 9.61
N PHE A 409 16.72 10.00 9.17
CA PHE A 409 16.25 11.07 10.05
C PHE A 409 15.27 10.56 11.12
N MET A 410 14.25 9.77 10.74
CA MET A 410 13.33 9.16 11.71
C MET A 410 14.06 8.21 12.68
N ASN A 411 15.03 7.45 12.19
CA ASN A 411 15.83 6.55 13.03
C ASN A 411 16.74 7.31 14.01
N GLU A 412 17.31 8.43 13.59
CA GLU A 412 18.14 9.30 14.44
C GLU A 412 17.32 9.88 15.61
N LEU A 413 16.11 10.39 15.32
CA LEU A 413 15.22 10.89 16.36
C LEU A 413 14.74 9.79 17.31
N GLU A 414 14.41 8.62 16.81
CA GLU A 414 14.02 7.46 17.62
C GLU A 414 15.21 6.92 18.44
N GLY A 415 16.42 6.97 17.86
CA GLY A 415 17.66 6.50 18.49
C GLY A 415 18.16 7.32 19.68
N GLN A 416 17.59 8.51 19.92
CA GLN A 416 17.89 9.34 21.09
C GLN A 416 17.38 8.74 22.42
N ASP A 417 16.69 7.59 22.35
CA ASP A 417 16.14 6.86 23.51
C ASP A 417 15.24 7.75 24.41
N ASN A 418 14.50 8.63 23.74
CA ASN A 418 13.69 9.64 24.39
C ASN A 418 12.18 9.30 24.42
N GLY A 419 11.78 8.11 23.92
CA GLY A 419 10.39 7.67 23.88
C GLY A 419 9.58 8.20 22.69
N LEU A 420 10.22 8.76 21.67
CA LEU A 420 9.60 9.12 20.40
C LEU A 420 9.75 7.99 19.38
N PHE A 421 8.65 7.61 18.71
CA PHE A 421 8.61 6.51 17.75
C PHE A 421 7.90 6.91 16.47
N PHE A 422 8.32 6.31 15.35
CA PHE A 422 7.71 6.52 14.05
C PHE A 422 7.25 5.18 13.46
N ALA A 423 6.08 5.16 12.82
CA ALA A 423 5.56 3.98 12.12
C ALA A 423 4.65 4.36 10.95
N GLY A 424 4.44 3.41 10.05
CA GLY A 424 3.48 3.56 8.96
C GLY A 424 4.09 3.57 7.57
N HIS A 425 3.22 3.87 6.60
CA HIS A 425 3.53 3.69 5.19
C HIS A 425 4.66 4.58 4.64
N CYS A 426 4.98 5.68 5.29
CA CYS A 426 6.12 6.52 4.91
C CYS A 426 7.47 6.01 5.42
N ARG A 427 7.50 4.97 6.26
CA ARG A 427 8.71 4.40 6.83
C ARG A 427 8.93 2.93 6.41
N ASP A 428 7.90 2.09 6.54
CA ASP A 428 8.06 0.64 6.59
C ASP A 428 7.43 -0.11 5.41
N GLY A 429 6.80 0.60 4.46
CA GLY A 429 6.20 0.03 3.25
C GLY A 429 4.77 0.48 3.02
N VAL A 430 4.38 0.61 1.76
CA VAL A 430 3.13 1.27 1.34
C VAL A 430 1.91 0.35 1.36
N SER A 431 2.10 -0.98 1.46
CA SER A 431 0.95 -1.91 1.46
C SER A 431 0.23 -1.91 2.81
N LEU A 432 -1.05 -2.32 2.78
CA LEU A 432 -1.84 -2.47 3.99
C LEU A 432 -1.23 -3.49 4.95
N GLY A 433 -0.71 -4.61 4.42
CA GLY A 433 0.01 -5.60 5.22
C GLY A 433 1.28 -5.05 5.85
N ASP A 434 2.07 -4.24 5.12
CA ASP A 434 3.27 -3.60 5.67
C ASP A 434 2.89 -2.61 6.80
N SER A 435 1.77 -1.89 6.66
CA SER A 435 1.27 -0.95 7.70
C SER A 435 0.82 -1.66 8.98
N ILE A 436 0.21 -2.86 8.88
CA ILE A 436 -0.13 -3.70 10.03
C ILE A 436 1.16 -4.17 10.73
N VAL A 437 2.12 -4.69 9.97
CA VAL A 437 3.42 -5.14 10.51
C VAL A 437 4.17 -3.99 11.17
N SER A 438 4.16 -2.79 10.56
CA SER A 438 4.76 -1.58 11.12
C SER A 438 4.20 -1.22 12.49
N GLY A 439 2.87 -1.27 12.66
CA GLY A 439 2.21 -1.03 13.95
C GLY A 439 2.60 -2.07 15.01
N HIS A 440 2.68 -3.35 14.63
CA HIS A 440 3.12 -4.43 15.52
C HIS A 440 4.57 -4.21 16.00
N GLU A 441 5.48 -3.91 15.07
CA GLU A 441 6.89 -3.66 15.39
C GLU A 441 7.09 -2.38 16.21
N ALA A 442 6.30 -1.33 15.97
CA ALA A 442 6.30 -0.14 16.81
C ALA A 442 5.91 -0.47 18.26
N ALA A 443 4.85 -1.24 18.47
CA ALA A 443 4.45 -1.67 19.81
C ALA A 443 5.54 -2.52 20.50
N ARG A 444 6.30 -3.30 19.73
CA ARG A 444 7.45 -4.08 20.26
C ARG A 444 8.58 -3.15 20.72
N ARG A 445 8.95 -2.16 19.89
CA ARG A 445 9.99 -1.16 20.24
C ARG A 445 9.60 -0.35 21.48
N ILE A 446 8.36 0.13 21.53
CA ILE A 446 7.80 0.85 22.70
C ILE A 446 7.88 -0.01 23.96
N GLY A 447 7.43 -1.27 23.89
CA GLY A 447 7.49 -2.17 25.03
C GLY A 447 8.91 -2.45 25.52
N HIS A 448 9.90 -2.47 24.61
CA HIS A 448 11.31 -2.59 24.97
C HIS A 448 11.84 -1.34 25.69
N TYR A 449 11.51 -0.16 25.14
CA TYR A 449 11.88 1.13 25.73
C TYR A 449 11.35 1.29 27.16
N LEU A 450 10.04 1.00 27.36
CA LEU A 450 9.42 1.14 28.69
C LEU A 450 9.98 0.16 29.73
N LYS A 451 10.44 -1.03 29.31
CA LYS A 451 11.12 -1.97 30.23
C LYS A 451 12.52 -1.52 30.63
N LYS A 452 13.17 -0.76 29.78
CA LYS A 452 14.52 -0.25 30.05
C LYS A 452 14.52 1.00 30.94
N ASN A 453 13.50 1.86 30.78
CA ASN A 453 13.45 3.19 31.39
C ASN A 453 12.32 3.35 32.44
N GLY A 454 11.57 2.34 32.75
CA GLY A 454 10.55 2.27 33.79
C GLY A 454 10.84 1.18 34.77
#